data_223c5ae921476e07facc6298190f6d53
#
_entry.id   223c5ae921476e07facc6298190f6d53
#
_cell.length_a   1.000
_cell.length_b   1.000
_cell.length_c   1.000
_cell.angle_alpha   90.00
_cell.angle_beta   90.00
_cell.angle_gamma   90.00
#
_symmetry.space_group_name_H-M   'P 1'
#
loop_
_entity.id
_entity.type
_entity.pdbx_description
1 polymer ?
#
loop_
_entity_poly.entity_id
_entity_poly.type
_entity_poly.pdbx_seq_one_letter_code
_entity_poly.pdbx_strand_id
1 'polypeptide(L)'
;MRIAILFLIFTTNILAEEIIGIPKIVDGDTVQINEYKIRLEGIDAPEMKQQCKKPYLQIMFFTFQKDYFCGQVSKKKLIQKIGNKPVKCILLGKDRYKRYLAKCFKGTINLNRWMVRNGYAIAYRKYSKLYVPDENLAKEEKLGLWRGTFVEPEQWRRKNK
;
A
#
# COMPACT_ATOMS: atom_id res chain seq x y z
N MET A 1 25.74 57.69 5.99
CA MET A 1 26.02 56.61 5.07
C MET A 1 25.28 55.35 5.58
N ARG A 2 24.12 54.97 4.99
CA ARG A 2 23.32 53.80 5.39
C ARG A 2 23.74 52.63 4.56
N ILE A 3 24.35 51.62 5.19
CA ILE A 3 24.73 50.37 4.54
C ILE A 3 23.47 49.46 4.54
N ALA A 4 22.89 49.24 3.34
CA ALA A 4 21.82 48.29 3.15
C ALA A 4 22.45 46.88 3.07
N ILE A 5 22.24 46.06 4.09
CA ILE A 5 22.65 44.65 4.09
C ILE A 5 21.57 43.86 3.30
N LEU A 6 21.96 43.45 2.10
CA LEU A 6 21.13 42.60 1.23
C LEU A 6 21.20 41.15 1.75
N PHE A 7 20.14 40.67 2.40
CA PHE A 7 19.99 39.26 2.81
C PHE A 7 19.68 38.42 1.57
N LEU A 8 20.65 37.68 1.10
CA LEU A 8 20.48 36.68 0.04
C LEU A 8 19.81 35.45 0.67
N ILE A 9 18.50 35.24 0.43
CA ILE A 9 17.78 34.03 0.86
C ILE A 9 18.10 32.92 -0.13
N PHE A 10 18.99 31.99 0.26
CA PHE A 10 19.22 30.76 -0.48
C PHE A 10 18.05 29.81 -0.22
N THR A 11 17.13 29.67 -1.17
CA THR A 11 16.11 28.61 -1.15
C THR A 11 16.77 27.30 -1.59
N THR A 12 17.05 26.42 -0.62
CA THR A 12 17.48 25.05 -0.91
C THR A 12 16.25 24.25 -1.37
N ASN A 13 16.18 23.90 -2.65
CA ASN A 13 15.21 22.92 -3.15
C ASN A 13 15.58 21.55 -2.56
N ILE A 14 14.82 21.08 -1.56
CA ILE A 14 14.90 19.70 -1.08
C ILE A 14 14.26 18.82 -2.16
N LEU A 15 15.07 18.25 -3.04
CA LEU A 15 14.62 17.23 -3.99
C LEU A 15 14.28 15.97 -3.18
N ALA A 16 13.05 15.50 -3.28
CA ALA A 16 12.67 14.22 -2.70
C ALA A 16 13.47 13.10 -3.38
N GLU A 17 14.12 12.25 -2.59
CA GLU A 17 14.89 11.11 -3.11
C GLU A 17 13.93 10.13 -3.80
N GLU A 18 14.27 9.72 -5.03
CA GLU A 18 13.45 8.84 -5.86
C GLU A 18 14.21 7.55 -6.23
N ILE A 19 13.52 6.43 -6.24
CA ILE A 19 14.03 5.15 -6.74
C ILE A 19 13.15 4.71 -7.91
N ILE A 20 13.78 4.40 -9.05
CA ILE A 20 13.07 3.96 -10.26
C ILE A 20 13.63 2.61 -10.71
N GLY A 21 12.76 1.66 -11.00
CA GLY A 21 13.15 0.34 -11.52
C GLY A 21 11.98 -0.62 -11.64
N ILE A 22 12.24 -1.81 -12.19
CA ILE A 22 11.26 -2.91 -12.25
C ILE A 22 11.28 -3.63 -10.89
N PRO A 23 10.16 -3.60 -10.11
CA PRO A 23 10.18 -4.14 -8.78
C PRO A 23 9.97 -5.66 -8.77
N LYS A 24 10.67 -6.35 -7.87
CA LYS A 24 10.27 -7.65 -7.35
C LYS A 24 9.22 -7.44 -6.24
N ILE A 25 8.05 -8.03 -6.37
CA ILE A 25 6.98 -7.90 -5.38
C ILE A 25 7.18 -8.91 -4.27
N VAL A 26 7.35 -8.43 -3.04
CA VAL A 26 7.55 -9.26 -1.84
C VAL A 26 6.19 -9.73 -1.31
N ASP A 27 5.28 -8.79 -1.07
CA ASP A 27 3.90 -9.01 -0.61
C ASP A 27 2.98 -7.89 -1.13
N GLY A 28 1.79 -7.72 -0.53
CA GLY A 28 0.80 -6.74 -1.00
C GLY A 28 1.14 -5.27 -0.71
N ASP A 29 2.13 -4.98 0.15
CA ASP A 29 2.54 -3.62 0.50
C ASP A 29 4.06 -3.43 0.54
N THR A 30 4.84 -4.41 0.10
CA THR A 30 6.30 -4.36 0.08
C THR A 30 6.84 -4.79 -1.28
N VAL A 31 7.67 -3.95 -1.86
CA VAL A 31 8.37 -4.19 -3.11
C VAL A 31 9.88 -4.06 -2.92
N GLN A 32 10.66 -4.66 -3.81
CA GLN A 32 12.11 -4.50 -3.85
C GLN A 32 12.53 -4.01 -5.23
N ILE A 33 13.28 -2.91 -5.29
CA ILE A 33 13.90 -2.38 -6.51
C ILE A 33 15.41 -2.38 -6.25
N ASN A 34 16.15 -3.18 -7.01
CA ASN A 34 17.56 -3.47 -6.76
C ASN A 34 17.77 -3.94 -5.30
N GLU A 35 18.66 -3.32 -4.54
CA GLU A 35 18.92 -3.56 -3.12
C GLU A 35 17.90 -2.91 -2.18
N TYR A 36 17.05 -1.99 -2.68
CA TYR A 36 16.15 -1.20 -1.86
C TYR A 36 14.86 -1.97 -1.54
N LYS A 37 14.66 -2.32 -0.27
CA LYS A 37 13.39 -2.86 0.21
C LYS A 37 12.45 -1.71 0.59
N ILE A 38 11.34 -1.59 -0.12
CA ILE A 38 10.43 -0.44 -0.06
C ILE A 38 9.06 -0.90 0.42
N ARG A 39 8.58 -0.29 1.53
CA ARG A 39 7.22 -0.46 2.00
C ARG A 39 6.34 0.67 1.47
N LEU A 40 5.23 0.33 0.87
CA LEU A 40 4.21 1.27 0.43
C LEU A 40 3.61 1.98 1.66
N GLU A 41 3.90 3.29 1.79
CA GLU A 41 3.51 4.08 2.95
C GLU A 41 1.98 4.23 3.04
N GLY A 42 1.46 4.26 4.29
CA GLY A 42 0.06 4.56 4.60
C GLY A 42 -0.94 3.44 4.30
N ILE A 43 -0.48 2.27 3.88
CA ILE A 43 -1.34 1.10 3.65
C ILE A 43 -0.86 -0.12 4.45
N ASP A 44 -1.76 -1.08 4.67
CA ASP A 44 -1.47 -2.35 5.32
C ASP A 44 -2.18 -3.49 4.56
N ALA A 45 -1.40 -4.36 3.93
CA ALA A 45 -1.92 -5.50 3.18
C ALA A 45 -1.98 -6.75 4.06
N PRO A 46 -2.88 -7.70 3.78
CA PRO A 46 -2.90 -8.99 4.45
C PRO A 46 -1.57 -9.73 4.30
N GLU A 47 -1.19 -10.44 5.36
CA GLU A 47 0.01 -11.27 5.37
C GLU A 47 -0.10 -12.46 4.41
N MET A 48 1.01 -12.94 3.86
CA MET A 48 1.03 -14.00 2.82
C MET A 48 0.30 -15.28 3.25
N LYS A 49 0.32 -15.61 4.55
CA LYS A 49 -0.35 -16.79 5.13
C LYS A 49 -1.73 -16.46 5.70
N GLN A 50 -2.16 -15.20 5.63
CA GLN A 50 -3.44 -14.78 6.19
C GLN A 50 -4.60 -15.33 5.37
N GLN A 51 -5.56 -15.95 6.06
CA GLN A 51 -6.82 -16.41 5.50
C GLN A 51 -7.92 -15.38 5.75
N CYS A 52 -8.74 -15.17 4.74
CA CYS A 52 -9.94 -14.34 4.75
C CYS A 52 -11.10 -15.17 4.18
N LYS A 53 -12.33 -14.74 4.45
CA LYS A 53 -13.52 -15.37 3.89
C LYS A 53 -14.12 -14.52 2.79
N LYS A 54 -14.69 -15.16 1.76
CA LYS A 54 -15.45 -14.47 0.72
C LYS A 54 -16.70 -15.28 0.35
N PRO A 55 -17.81 -14.62 -0.04
CA PRO A 55 -18.97 -15.32 -0.56
C PRO A 55 -18.62 -16.06 -1.85
N TYR A 56 -19.14 -17.28 -2.01
CA TYR A 56 -18.97 -18.05 -3.24
C TYR A 56 -20.27 -18.62 -3.79
N LEU A 57 -21.29 -18.77 -2.93
CA LEU A 57 -22.62 -19.27 -3.31
C LEU A 57 -23.67 -18.57 -2.45
N GLN A 58 -24.76 -18.16 -3.07
CA GLN A 58 -25.95 -17.65 -2.37
C GLN A 58 -27.18 -18.48 -2.80
N ILE A 59 -27.89 -19.03 -1.81
CA ILE A 59 -29.13 -19.77 -2.01
C ILE A 59 -30.19 -19.10 -1.13
N MET A 60 -31.18 -18.51 -1.78
CA MET A 60 -32.24 -17.73 -1.10
C MET A 60 -31.61 -16.66 -0.20
N PHE A 61 -31.74 -16.79 1.13
CA PHE A 61 -31.21 -15.85 2.13
C PHE A 61 -29.89 -16.30 2.75
N PHE A 62 -29.34 -17.46 2.35
CA PHE A 62 -28.12 -18.01 2.90
C PHE A 62 -26.93 -17.71 1.97
N THR A 63 -25.89 -17.09 2.53
CA THR A 63 -24.64 -16.83 1.82
C THR A 63 -23.56 -17.77 2.36
N PHE A 64 -23.11 -18.68 1.54
CA PHE A 64 -21.98 -19.57 1.84
C PHE A 64 -20.68 -18.87 1.57
N GLN A 65 -19.74 -18.99 2.50
CA GLN A 65 -18.42 -18.38 2.41
C GLN A 65 -17.34 -19.45 2.27
N LYS A 66 -16.26 -19.12 1.57
CA LYS A 66 -15.06 -19.95 1.50
C LYS A 66 -13.83 -19.19 1.92
N ASP A 67 -12.89 -19.90 2.53
CA ASP A 67 -11.59 -19.37 2.90
C ASP A 67 -10.68 -19.22 1.66
N TYR A 68 -9.81 -18.22 1.72
CA TYR A 68 -8.79 -17.99 0.70
C TYR A 68 -7.61 -17.21 1.29
N PHE A 69 -6.40 -17.41 0.75
CA PHE A 69 -5.21 -16.67 1.15
C PHE A 69 -5.24 -15.25 0.58
N CYS A 70 -5.77 -14.33 1.36
CA CYS A 70 -5.99 -12.95 0.92
C CYS A 70 -4.68 -12.17 0.69
N GLY A 71 -3.61 -12.47 1.45
CA GLY A 71 -2.29 -11.88 1.21
C GLY A 71 -1.69 -12.30 -0.14
N GLN A 72 -1.86 -13.57 -0.53
CA GLN A 72 -1.44 -14.03 -1.85
C GLN A 72 -2.21 -13.33 -2.98
N VAL A 73 -3.52 -13.13 -2.78
CA VAL A 73 -4.36 -12.38 -3.73
C VAL A 73 -3.89 -10.94 -3.83
N SER A 74 -3.65 -10.27 -2.69
CA SER A 74 -3.12 -8.90 -2.64
C SER A 74 -1.81 -8.77 -3.44
N LYS A 75 -0.84 -9.63 -3.15
CA LYS A 75 0.43 -9.70 -3.91
C LYS A 75 0.21 -9.92 -5.40
N LYS A 76 -0.62 -10.91 -5.78
CA LYS A 76 -0.91 -11.21 -7.18
C LYS A 76 -1.51 -10.01 -7.91
N LYS A 77 -2.39 -9.28 -7.24
CA LYS A 77 -3.03 -8.09 -7.81
C LYS A 77 -2.04 -6.94 -8.01
N LEU A 78 -1.11 -6.74 -7.07
CA LEU A 78 -0.03 -5.76 -7.24
C LEU A 78 0.89 -6.14 -8.42
N ILE A 79 1.27 -7.43 -8.53
CA ILE A 79 2.04 -7.95 -9.69
C ILE A 79 1.29 -7.67 -11.00
N GLN A 80 0.00 -8.00 -11.09
CA GLN A 80 -0.81 -7.77 -12.28
C GLN A 80 -0.92 -6.28 -12.63
N LYS A 81 -1.07 -5.41 -11.61
CA LYS A 81 -1.16 -3.95 -11.82
C LYS A 81 0.14 -3.36 -12.35
N ILE A 82 1.28 -3.79 -11.81
CA ILE A 82 2.59 -3.30 -12.24
C ILE A 82 2.96 -3.92 -13.59
N GLY A 83 2.73 -5.22 -13.77
CA GLY A 83 3.27 -5.95 -14.91
C GLY A 83 4.80 -5.87 -14.92
N ASN A 84 5.39 -5.91 -16.09
CA ASN A 84 6.85 -5.81 -16.27
C ASN A 84 7.28 -4.35 -16.59
N LYS A 85 6.70 -3.36 -15.86
CA LYS A 85 6.95 -1.94 -16.09
C LYS A 85 7.72 -1.33 -14.93
N PRO A 86 8.56 -0.33 -15.19
CA PRO A 86 9.23 0.40 -14.12
C PRO A 86 8.23 1.12 -13.22
N VAL A 87 8.59 1.19 -11.95
CA VAL A 87 7.86 1.90 -10.88
C VAL A 87 8.78 2.97 -10.33
N LYS A 88 8.24 4.18 -10.15
CA LYS A 88 8.89 5.29 -9.48
C LYS A 88 8.40 5.35 -8.03
N CYS A 89 9.31 5.29 -7.06
CA CYS A 89 9.02 5.41 -5.63
C CYS A 89 9.67 6.66 -5.07
N ILE A 90 8.85 7.58 -4.53
CA ILE A 90 9.27 8.80 -3.84
C ILE A 90 9.45 8.45 -2.37
N LEU A 91 10.68 8.56 -1.86
CA LEU A 91 11.03 8.17 -0.51
C LEU A 91 10.55 9.21 0.51
N LEU A 92 10.06 8.71 1.66
CA LEU A 92 9.54 9.52 2.76
C LEU A 92 10.31 9.31 4.07
N GLY A 93 11.24 8.32 4.09
CA GLY A 93 12.01 7.94 5.27
C GLY A 93 12.17 6.43 5.37
N LYS A 94 12.51 5.94 6.57
CA LYS A 94 12.67 4.51 6.86
C LYS A 94 11.81 4.10 8.07
N ASP A 95 11.35 2.86 8.04
CA ASP A 95 10.70 2.25 9.21
C ASP A 95 11.73 1.65 10.19
N ARG A 96 11.23 1.15 11.33
CA ARG A 96 12.07 0.50 12.36
C ARG A 96 12.81 -0.76 11.88
N TYR A 97 12.40 -1.33 10.76
CA TYR A 97 13.03 -2.48 10.11
C TYR A 97 14.00 -2.07 8.99
N LYS A 98 14.34 -0.79 8.90
CA LYS A 98 15.23 -0.19 7.90
C LYS A 98 14.70 -0.29 6.45
N ARG A 99 13.41 -0.61 6.25
CA ARG A 99 12.78 -0.51 4.92
C ARG A 99 12.51 0.96 4.60
N TYR A 100 12.67 1.34 3.34
CA TYR A 100 12.24 2.67 2.89
C TYR A 100 10.71 2.75 2.86
N LEU A 101 10.16 3.81 3.42
CA LEU A 101 8.75 4.17 3.27
C LEU A 101 8.60 5.03 2.02
N ALA A 102 7.67 4.69 1.13
CA ALA A 102 7.52 5.45 -0.11
C ALA A 102 6.08 5.50 -0.64
N LYS A 103 5.81 6.53 -1.45
CA LYS A 103 4.70 6.57 -2.40
C LYS A 103 5.21 6.10 -3.75
N CYS A 104 4.65 5.00 -4.26
CA CYS A 104 5.11 4.38 -5.49
C CYS A 104 4.10 4.56 -6.62
N PHE A 105 4.62 4.78 -7.84
CA PHE A 105 3.81 5.12 -9.00
C PHE A 105 4.20 4.25 -10.21
N LYS A 106 3.19 3.77 -10.94
CA LYS A 106 3.34 3.25 -12.29
C LYS A 106 2.78 4.28 -13.26
N GLY A 107 3.65 5.00 -13.97
CA GLY A 107 3.24 6.20 -14.68
C GLY A 107 2.59 7.20 -13.73
N THR A 108 1.34 7.60 -14.00
CA THR A 108 0.56 8.51 -13.13
C THR A 108 -0.21 7.81 -12.02
N ILE A 109 -0.26 6.47 -12.02
CA ILE A 109 -1.06 5.69 -11.06
C ILE A 109 -0.31 5.54 -9.75
N ASN A 110 -0.82 6.13 -8.66
CA ASN A 110 -0.37 5.89 -7.30
C ASN A 110 -0.75 4.45 -6.88
N LEU A 111 0.23 3.57 -6.71
CA LEU A 111 0.03 2.15 -6.38
C LEU A 111 -0.51 1.97 -4.96
N ASN A 112 -0.07 2.79 -4.00
CA ASN A 112 -0.56 2.74 -2.62
C ASN A 112 -2.07 2.98 -2.60
N ARG A 113 -2.53 4.07 -3.24
CA ARG A 113 -3.96 4.40 -3.39
C ARG A 113 -4.72 3.30 -4.12
N TRP A 114 -4.16 2.80 -5.22
CA TRP A 114 -4.80 1.77 -6.03
C TRP A 114 -5.05 0.48 -5.23
N MET A 115 -4.11 0.08 -4.39
CA MET A 115 -4.27 -1.10 -3.53
C MET A 115 -5.43 -0.93 -2.55
N VAL A 116 -5.56 0.22 -1.90
CA VAL A 116 -6.64 0.51 -0.94
C VAL A 116 -7.98 0.66 -1.67
N ARG A 117 -8.03 1.46 -2.76
CA ARG A 117 -9.26 1.72 -3.52
C ARG A 117 -9.90 0.45 -4.10
N ASN A 118 -9.11 -0.58 -4.38
CA ASN A 118 -9.60 -1.86 -4.87
C ASN A 118 -9.75 -2.93 -3.76
N GLY A 119 -9.55 -2.56 -2.50
CA GLY A 119 -9.70 -3.45 -1.35
C GLY A 119 -8.64 -4.56 -1.27
N TYR A 120 -7.43 -4.35 -1.82
CA TYR A 120 -6.31 -5.30 -1.69
C TYR A 120 -5.40 -4.97 -0.52
N ALA A 121 -5.53 -3.79 0.06
CA ALA A 121 -4.95 -3.36 1.32
C ALA A 121 -5.96 -2.48 2.06
N ILE A 122 -5.73 -2.23 3.34
CA ILE A 122 -6.48 -1.25 4.13
C ILE A 122 -5.67 0.03 4.32
N ALA A 123 -6.33 1.14 4.60
CA ALA A 123 -5.66 2.37 5.02
C ALA A 123 -5.06 2.17 6.42
N TYR A 124 -3.74 2.36 6.55
CA TYR A 124 -3.05 2.18 7.82
C TYR A 124 -3.11 3.46 8.65
N ARG A 125 -4.27 3.67 9.30
CA ARG A 125 -4.63 4.90 10.02
C ARG A 125 -3.65 5.35 11.09
N LYS A 126 -2.89 4.40 11.64
CA LYS A 126 -1.86 4.68 12.65
C LYS A 126 -0.75 5.58 12.12
N TYR A 127 -0.46 5.50 10.82
CA TYR A 127 0.63 6.24 10.19
C TYR A 127 0.15 7.29 9.20
N SER A 128 -1.01 7.05 8.56
CA SER A 128 -1.55 8.00 7.58
C SER A 128 -3.06 7.88 7.44
N LYS A 129 -3.74 9.02 7.30
CA LYS A 129 -5.17 9.06 6.97
C LYS A 129 -5.42 9.31 5.48
N LEU A 130 -4.36 9.43 4.67
CA LEU A 130 -4.43 9.84 3.25
C LEU A 130 -5.35 8.95 2.41
N TYR A 131 -5.37 7.64 2.68
CA TYR A 131 -6.12 6.67 1.88
C TYR A 131 -7.44 6.22 2.52
N VAL A 132 -7.87 6.87 3.61
CA VAL A 132 -9.16 6.57 4.26
C VAL A 132 -10.36 6.82 3.34
N PRO A 133 -10.41 7.91 2.55
CA PRO A 133 -11.50 8.09 1.58
C PRO A 133 -11.57 6.96 0.54
N ASP A 134 -10.40 6.53 0.03
CA ASP A 134 -10.31 5.42 -0.95
C ASP A 134 -10.80 4.09 -0.35
N GLU A 135 -10.48 3.84 0.93
CA GLU A 135 -10.97 2.67 1.65
C GLU A 135 -12.50 2.69 1.85
N ASN A 136 -13.07 3.85 2.18
CA ASN A 136 -14.52 3.99 2.34
C ASN A 136 -15.24 3.65 1.03
N LEU A 137 -14.75 4.15 -0.11
CA LEU A 137 -15.29 3.78 -1.41
C LEU A 137 -15.16 2.27 -1.69
N ALA A 138 -14.01 1.66 -1.33
CA ALA A 138 -13.85 0.21 -1.49
C ALA A 138 -14.82 -0.60 -0.62
N LYS A 139 -15.18 -0.11 0.57
CA LYS A 139 -16.19 -0.70 1.47
C LYS A 139 -17.59 -0.60 0.88
N GLU A 140 -17.99 0.57 0.43
CA GLU A 140 -19.30 0.82 -0.19
C GLU A 140 -19.52 -0.06 -1.41
N GLU A 141 -18.51 -0.17 -2.28
CA GLU A 141 -18.54 -0.99 -3.48
C GLU A 141 -18.23 -2.48 -3.21
N LYS A 142 -17.99 -2.86 -1.96
CA LYS A 142 -17.66 -4.25 -1.56
C LYS A 142 -16.52 -4.85 -2.37
N LEU A 143 -15.40 -4.10 -2.55
CA LEU A 143 -14.26 -4.54 -3.35
C LEU A 143 -13.25 -5.36 -2.54
N GLY A 144 -12.58 -6.29 -3.19
CA GLY A 144 -11.47 -7.05 -2.63
C GLY A 144 -11.80 -7.72 -1.30
N LEU A 145 -11.13 -7.33 -0.22
CA LEU A 145 -11.33 -7.78 1.17
C LEU A 145 -12.75 -7.49 1.68
N TRP A 146 -13.33 -6.38 1.27
CA TRP A 146 -14.65 -5.89 1.72
C TRP A 146 -15.84 -6.69 1.17
N ARG A 147 -15.58 -7.67 0.29
CA ARG A 147 -16.61 -8.62 -0.17
C ARG A 147 -16.97 -9.66 0.87
N GLY A 148 -16.13 -9.84 1.88
CA GLY A 148 -16.32 -10.87 2.89
C GLY A 148 -15.83 -10.41 4.26
N THR A 149 -15.28 -11.34 5.06
CA THR A 149 -14.79 -11.06 6.40
C THR A 149 -13.29 -11.35 6.49
N PHE A 150 -12.59 -10.54 7.24
CA PHE A 150 -11.16 -10.70 7.48
C PHE A 150 -10.76 -10.05 8.82
N VAL A 151 -9.66 -10.49 9.37
CA VAL A 151 -8.99 -9.82 10.51
C VAL A 151 -8.07 -8.74 9.93
N GLU A 152 -8.03 -7.56 10.51
CA GLU A 152 -7.08 -6.52 10.07
C GLU A 152 -5.63 -7.03 10.15
N PRO A 153 -4.78 -6.73 9.15
CA PRO A 153 -3.42 -7.30 9.07
C PRO A 153 -2.59 -7.06 10.32
N GLU A 154 -2.65 -5.87 10.93
CA GLU A 154 -1.95 -5.58 12.18
C GLU A 154 -2.43 -6.49 13.33
N GLN A 155 -3.74 -6.71 13.45
CA GLN A 155 -4.31 -7.60 14.48
C GLN A 155 -3.92 -9.06 14.22
N TRP A 156 -3.93 -9.47 12.96
CA TRP A 156 -3.50 -10.81 12.56
C TRP A 156 -2.02 -11.07 12.95
N ARG A 157 -1.13 -10.13 12.65
CA ARG A 157 0.29 -10.21 13.07
C ARG A 157 0.48 -10.34 14.57
N ARG A 158 -0.35 -9.64 15.37
CA ARG A 158 -0.29 -9.72 16.84
C ARG A 158 -0.69 -11.10 17.37
N LYS A 159 -1.66 -11.76 16.72
CA LYS A 159 -2.17 -13.07 17.12
C LYS A 159 -1.30 -14.24 16.65
N ASN A 160 -0.45 -14.04 15.63
CA ASN A 160 0.37 -15.07 14.99
C ASN A 160 1.88 -14.80 15.12
N LYS A 161 2.27 -14.12 16.18
CA LYS A 161 3.69 -13.95 16.57
C LYS A 161 4.24 -15.16 17.24
#